data_252184d163c79e66e8775a202374a491
#
_entry.id   252184d163c79e66e8775a202374a491
#
_cell.length_a   1.000
_cell.length_b   1.000
_cell.length_c   1.000
_cell.angle_alpha   90.00
_cell.angle_beta   90.00
_cell.angle_gamma   90.00
#
_symmetry.space_group_name_H-M   'P 1'
#
loop_
_entity.id
_entity.type
_entity.pdbx_description
1 polymer ?
#
loop_
_entity_poly.entity_id
_entity_poly.type
_entity_poly.pdbx_seq_one_letter_code
_entity_poly.pdbx_strand_id
1 'polypeptide(L)'
;GMTFGGVDGRTANFTVDGANFNNNFGLNDGLPGGGNPISIDAIEEMQVVISPYDVRQTNFIGGGVNAITKSGTNKFRGTAYVYHQNQDLHGDTIDGTQIDGARAKDMNTTYGFTLGGPIIKNKLFFFVNAELTKKPSVVNRWRGTSVIDENGNGVGDAGNYISRTTLYDLERVSKFVKEKYGYDTGSWTAFPADESNRKILARIDWNINDNHKLALRYNHTLNRRWSSPNGTSMDGGSRLASYRMSKNSMSYANSMYSQDNLVNSISLDLNSRFSDNLSNQLLVTYSQLNDVRGSTSDLFPFIDIKKDGDNYLSLGYELFTLNNGVHNTVATFKDDLTYYAGNHKVVFGLSAEYQMADNVYMRNGTGYYRYNSVDDFISGAAPEVVALTYGYNGEEQPAARVRFYKAGLYAQDDWNVNDNFKLSYGLRLDGLFFNNADVVTNNAILALDYYDDNGNVRHIDTGKWPSANVTVSPRVGFSWNALGDNSLKVRGGTGLFSGRIPLVFFTNMPTNSGSVQYKAALGPSGDKVDMSNFA
;
A
#
# COMPACT_ATOMS: atom_id res chain seq x y z
N GLY A 1 -10.15 -4.55 -1.41
CA GLY A 1 -10.39 -3.14 -1.03
C GLY A 1 -11.88 -2.87 -0.81
N MET A 2 -12.19 -1.71 -0.26
CA MET A 2 -13.58 -1.26 -0.11
C MET A 2 -14.05 -0.62 -1.41
N THR A 3 -15.20 -1.05 -1.93
CA THR A 3 -15.79 -0.54 -3.18
C THR A 3 -17.17 0.03 -2.90
N PHE A 4 -17.46 1.22 -3.42
CA PHE A 4 -18.74 1.89 -3.27
C PHE A 4 -19.32 2.20 -4.66
N GLY A 5 -20.56 1.80 -4.91
CA GLY A 5 -21.24 2.09 -6.20
C GLY A 5 -20.56 1.49 -7.44
N GLY A 6 -19.78 0.41 -7.28
CA GLY A 6 -19.12 -0.29 -8.39
C GLY A 6 -17.86 0.40 -8.94
N VAL A 7 -17.36 1.47 -8.29
CA VAL A 7 -16.11 2.15 -8.69
C VAL A 7 -14.88 1.47 -8.09
N ASP A 8 -13.71 1.77 -8.65
CA ASP A 8 -12.41 1.26 -8.18
C ASP A 8 -12.19 1.58 -6.68
N GLY A 9 -11.91 0.56 -5.86
CA GLY A 9 -11.70 0.71 -4.41
C GLY A 9 -10.57 1.67 -4.02
N ARG A 10 -9.61 1.91 -4.93
CA ARG A 10 -8.54 2.90 -4.74
C ARG A 10 -9.05 4.34 -4.71
N THR A 11 -10.27 4.59 -5.18
CA THR A 11 -10.91 5.93 -5.21
C THR A 11 -11.76 6.21 -3.97
N ALA A 12 -12.04 5.22 -3.13
CA ALA A 12 -12.72 5.41 -1.85
C ALA A 12 -11.82 6.17 -0.87
N ASN A 13 -12.43 6.95 0.04
CA ASN A 13 -11.69 7.67 1.07
C ASN A 13 -11.80 6.95 2.42
N PHE A 14 -10.68 6.56 3.00
CA PHE A 14 -10.60 6.01 4.35
C PHE A 14 -9.82 6.95 5.26
N THR A 15 -10.44 7.37 6.35
CA THR A 15 -9.84 8.25 7.34
C THR A 15 -9.98 7.69 8.75
N VAL A 16 -9.07 8.07 9.64
CA VAL A 16 -9.15 7.81 11.08
C VAL A 16 -9.05 9.15 11.80
N ASP A 17 -10.12 9.54 12.51
CA ASP A 17 -10.28 10.88 13.09
C ASP A 17 -9.93 11.98 12.07
N GLY A 18 -10.36 11.81 10.82
CA GLY A 18 -10.12 12.74 9.72
C GLY A 18 -8.73 12.67 9.07
N ALA A 19 -7.76 11.96 9.64
CA ALA A 19 -6.43 11.76 9.04
C ALA A 19 -6.51 10.77 7.88
N ASN A 20 -5.74 11.03 6.82
CA ASN A 20 -5.67 10.18 5.64
C ASN A 20 -5.02 8.82 5.97
N PHE A 21 -5.76 7.75 5.74
CA PHE A 21 -5.34 6.35 5.86
C PHE A 21 -5.59 5.58 4.55
N ASN A 22 -5.49 6.27 3.43
CA ASN A 22 -5.66 5.67 2.13
C ASN A 22 -4.36 5.04 1.64
N ASN A 23 -4.48 4.01 0.81
CA ASN A 23 -3.38 3.58 -0.04
C ASN A 23 -3.25 4.59 -1.21
N ASN A 24 -2.59 5.72 -0.95
CA ASN A 24 -2.48 6.81 -1.93
C ASN A 24 -1.61 6.41 -3.12
N PHE A 25 -0.64 5.54 -2.93
CA PHE A 25 0.19 5.05 -4.01
C PHE A 25 -0.61 4.20 -4.99
N GLY A 26 -1.49 3.34 -4.47
CA GLY A 26 -2.49 2.65 -5.27
C GLY A 26 -1.94 1.56 -6.18
N LEU A 27 -0.85 0.89 -5.78
CA LEU A 27 -0.36 -0.30 -6.49
C LEU A 27 -1.37 -1.46 -6.40
N ASN A 28 -2.11 -1.52 -5.29
CA ASN A 28 -3.23 -2.43 -5.05
C ASN A 28 -4.38 -1.67 -4.39
N ASP A 29 -5.53 -2.29 -4.21
CA ASP A 29 -6.74 -1.72 -3.64
C ASP A 29 -6.87 -1.92 -2.12
N GLY A 30 -5.85 -2.49 -1.46
CA GLY A 30 -5.83 -2.72 -0.02
C GLY A 30 -5.64 -1.42 0.77
N LEU A 31 -6.11 -1.42 2.02
CA LEU A 31 -5.77 -0.37 2.98
C LEU A 31 -4.30 -0.48 3.41
N PRO A 32 -3.66 0.62 3.87
CA PRO A 32 -2.30 0.60 4.38
C PRO A 32 -2.18 -0.29 5.63
N GLY A 33 -0.95 -0.52 6.09
CA GLY A 33 -0.69 -1.39 7.24
C GLY A 33 -1.06 -2.87 7.00
N GLY A 34 -0.95 -3.33 5.75
CA GLY A 34 -1.30 -4.70 5.38
C GLY A 34 -2.81 -4.97 5.35
N GLY A 35 -3.61 -3.93 5.15
CA GLY A 35 -5.08 -4.00 5.09
C GLY A 35 -5.79 -3.80 6.43
N ASN A 36 -5.05 -3.62 7.51
CA ASN A 36 -5.59 -3.45 8.87
C ASN A 36 -4.83 -2.34 9.63
N PRO A 37 -5.08 -1.06 9.31
CA PRO A 37 -4.28 0.06 9.81
C PRO A 37 -4.59 0.46 11.26
N ILE A 38 -5.66 -0.04 11.87
CA ILE A 38 -6.09 0.29 13.23
C ILE A 38 -6.72 -0.92 13.91
N SER A 39 -6.52 -1.06 15.24
CA SER A 39 -7.21 -2.09 16.02
C SER A 39 -8.72 -1.81 16.10
N ILE A 40 -9.54 -2.83 15.93
CA ILE A 40 -11.00 -2.74 16.09
C ILE A 40 -11.38 -2.35 17.53
N ASP A 41 -10.58 -2.78 18.52
CA ASP A 41 -10.80 -2.46 19.93
C ASP A 41 -10.52 -0.99 20.27
N ALA A 42 -9.83 -0.27 19.37
CA ALA A 42 -9.59 1.17 19.49
C ALA A 42 -10.67 2.03 18.83
N ILE A 43 -11.61 1.42 18.10
CA ILE A 43 -12.66 2.14 17.36
C ILE A 43 -13.88 2.31 18.25
N GLU A 44 -14.40 3.54 18.35
CA GLU A 44 -15.68 3.86 18.97
C GLU A 44 -16.81 3.76 17.97
N GLU A 45 -16.63 4.31 16.77
CA GLU A 45 -17.65 4.42 15.74
C GLU A 45 -17.02 4.34 14.34
N MET A 46 -17.72 3.75 13.39
CA MET A 46 -17.39 3.80 11.97
C MET A 46 -18.52 4.49 11.22
N GLN A 47 -18.19 5.58 10.55
CA GLN A 47 -19.09 6.34 9.71
C GLN A 47 -18.85 5.95 8.24
N VAL A 48 -19.86 5.38 7.60
CA VAL A 48 -19.81 5.01 6.18
C VAL A 48 -20.73 5.96 5.42
N VAL A 49 -20.20 6.60 4.39
CA VAL A 49 -20.95 7.54 3.55
C VAL A 49 -20.83 7.14 2.09
N ILE A 50 -21.95 7.10 1.38
CA ILE A 50 -22.02 6.82 -0.06
C ILE A 50 -22.51 8.07 -0.75
N SER A 51 -21.74 8.56 -1.72
CA SER A 51 -22.04 9.80 -2.46
C SER A 51 -22.43 10.97 -1.56
N PRO A 52 -21.58 11.36 -0.57
CA PRO A 52 -21.93 12.40 0.39
C PRO A 52 -22.06 13.76 -0.29
N TYR A 53 -23.20 14.41 -0.06
CA TYR A 53 -23.45 15.77 -0.59
C TYR A 53 -22.79 16.87 0.25
N ASP A 54 -22.27 16.54 1.42
CA ASP A 54 -21.53 17.47 2.28
C ASP A 54 -20.23 17.92 1.59
N VAL A 55 -20.09 19.22 1.34
CA VAL A 55 -18.93 19.81 0.66
C VAL A 55 -17.62 19.69 1.43
N ARG A 56 -17.69 19.39 2.73
CA ARG A 56 -16.52 19.10 3.58
C ARG A 56 -15.84 17.77 3.19
N GLN A 57 -16.59 16.86 2.57
CA GLN A 57 -16.09 15.57 2.10
C GLN A 57 -15.44 15.72 0.72
N THR A 58 -14.22 15.20 0.59
CA THR A 58 -13.41 15.25 -0.65
C THR A 58 -12.56 14.00 -0.80
N ASN A 59 -11.78 13.92 -1.88
CA ASN A 59 -10.82 12.84 -2.13
C ASN A 59 -11.46 11.45 -2.34
N PHE A 60 -12.70 11.40 -2.86
CA PHE A 60 -13.38 10.14 -3.13
C PHE A 60 -14.18 10.20 -4.43
N ILE A 61 -14.38 9.01 -5.02
CA ILE A 61 -15.44 8.73 -5.97
C ILE A 61 -16.21 7.53 -5.39
N GLY A 62 -17.54 7.64 -5.33
CA GLY A 62 -18.41 6.62 -4.75
C GLY A 62 -18.69 6.81 -3.26
N GLY A 63 -17.69 6.77 -2.40
CA GLY A 63 -17.93 6.91 -0.97
C GLY A 63 -16.67 6.93 -0.11
N GLY A 64 -16.88 6.94 1.20
CA GLY A 64 -15.80 6.94 2.18
C GLY A 64 -16.18 6.35 3.50
N VAL A 65 -15.17 6.04 4.29
CA VAL A 65 -15.27 5.56 5.67
C VAL A 65 -14.41 6.42 6.57
N ASN A 66 -14.96 6.85 7.69
CA ASN A 66 -14.20 7.48 8.76
C ASN A 66 -14.34 6.65 10.04
N ALA A 67 -13.23 6.16 10.58
CA ALA A 67 -13.19 5.54 11.89
C ALA A 67 -12.93 6.61 12.96
N ILE A 68 -13.74 6.63 14.01
CA ILE A 68 -13.58 7.50 15.17
C ILE A 68 -12.99 6.65 16.29
N THR A 69 -11.88 7.11 16.87
CA THR A 69 -11.19 6.39 17.94
C THR A 69 -11.83 6.63 19.30
N LYS A 70 -11.72 5.62 20.17
CA LYS A 70 -12.16 5.74 21.58
C LYS A 70 -11.39 6.82 22.31
N SER A 71 -12.05 7.45 23.29
CA SER A 71 -11.47 8.44 24.20
C SER A 71 -11.55 7.99 25.65
N GLY A 72 -10.77 8.62 26.53
CA GLY A 72 -10.89 8.44 27.97
C GLY A 72 -12.12 9.13 28.53
N THR A 73 -12.55 8.68 29.72
CA THR A 73 -13.67 9.24 30.47
C THR A 73 -13.25 9.55 31.91
N ASN A 74 -14.18 10.04 32.74
CA ASN A 74 -13.91 10.24 34.17
C ASN A 74 -13.71 8.96 34.99
N LYS A 75 -13.93 7.80 34.38
CA LYS A 75 -13.70 6.48 34.99
C LYS A 75 -12.58 5.77 34.25
N PHE A 76 -11.66 5.15 34.97
CA PHE A 76 -10.72 4.24 34.37
C PHE A 76 -11.45 3.02 33.83
N ARG A 77 -11.18 2.71 32.57
CA ARG A 77 -11.66 1.51 31.89
C ARG A 77 -10.50 0.89 31.13
N GLY A 78 -10.39 -0.41 31.21
CA GLY A 78 -9.37 -1.15 30.47
C GLY A 78 -9.89 -2.52 30.08
N THR A 79 -9.34 -3.05 29.03
CA THR A 79 -9.58 -4.42 28.54
C THR A 79 -8.25 -5.07 28.23
N ALA A 80 -8.14 -6.35 28.51
CA ALA A 80 -7.09 -7.19 27.97
C ALA A 80 -7.77 -8.31 27.19
N TYR A 81 -7.27 -8.61 25.99
CA TYR A 81 -7.91 -9.59 25.12
C TYR A 81 -6.88 -10.45 24.39
N VAL A 82 -7.30 -11.66 24.08
CA VAL A 82 -6.60 -12.58 23.18
C VAL A 82 -7.61 -13.12 22.20
N TYR A 83 -7.35 -12.91 20.91
CA TYR A 83 -8.10 -13.56 19.84
C TYR A 83 -7.22 -14.65 19.25
N HIS A 84 -7.75 -15.85 19.19
CA HIS A 84 -7.05 -17.00 18.60
C HIS A 84 -7.94 -17.67 17.57
N GLN A 85 -7.36 -17.93 16.41
CA GLN A 85 -7.98 -18.66 15.32
C GLN A 85 -6.99 -19.71 14.81
N ASN A 86 -7.48 -20.90 14.54
CA ASN A 86 -6.72 -21.93 13.84
C ASN A 86 -7.64 -22.73 12.92
N GLN A 87 -7.07 -23.62 12.12
CA GLN A 87 -7.82 -24.46 11.18
C GLN A 87 -8.87 -25.35 11.85
N ASP A 88 -8.69 -25.72 13.11
CA ASP A 88 -9.60 -26.61 13.85
C ASP A 88 -10.86 -25.89 14.35
N LEU A 89 -10.81 -24.55 14.40
CA LEU A 89 -11.94 -23.69 14.76
C LEU A 89 -12.80 -23.32 13.55
N HIS A 90 -12.38 -23.65 12.34
CA HIS A 90 -13.19 -23.48 11.14
C HIS A 90 -14.16 -24.66 10.98
N GLY A 91 -15.39 -24.40 10.60
CA GLY A 91 -16.32 -25.44 10.19
C GLY A 91 -15.80 -26.22 8.98
N ASP A 92 -16.17 -27.47 8.87
CA ASP A 92 -15.79 -28.39 7.79
C ASP A 92 -16.88 -28.53 6.71
N THR A 93 -17.94 -27.73 6.80
CA THR A 93 -18.99 -27.65 5.80
C THR A 93 -19.17 -26.24 5.25
N ILE A 94 -19.51 -26.12 3.98
CA ILE A 94 -19.94 -24.89 3.33
C ILE A 94 -21.32 -25.13 2.75
N ASP A 95 -22.29 -24.34 3.17
CA ASP A 95 -23.69 -24.43 2.71
C ASP A 95 -24.26 -25.88 2.79
N GLY A 96 -23.96 -26.56 3.90
CA GLY A 96 -24.36 -27.94 4.14
C GLY A 96 -23.53 -29.02 3.41
N THR A 97 -22.60 -28.62 2.56
CA THR A 97 -21.71 -29.53 1.83
C THR A 97 -20.39 -29.71 2.57
N GLN A 98 -19.99 -30.97 2.83
CA GLN A 98 -18.69 -31.29 3.44
C GLN A 98 -17.56 -30.82 2.55
N ILE A 99 -16.54 -30.20 3.15
CA ILE A 99 -15.29 -29.82 2.47
C ILE A 99 -14.41 -31.08 2.39
N ASP A 100 -14.01 -31.43 1.18
CA ASP A 100 -13.10 -32.55 0.96
C ASP A 100 -11.66 -32.20 1.36
N GLY A 101 -10.99 -33.12 2.05
CA GLY A 101 -9.59 -33.03 2.44
C GLY A 101 -9.33 -32.29 3.75
N ALA A 102 -8.10 -32.40 4.23
CA ALA A 102 -7.66 -31.70 5.44
C ALA A 102 -7.45 -30.20 5.16
N ARG A 103 -7.94 -29.34 6.05
CA ARG A 103 -7.65 -27.90 5.98
C ARG A 103 -6.16 -27.62 6.12
N ALA A 104 -5.66 -26.70 5.31
CA ALA A 104 -4.29 -26.18 5.49
C ALA A 104 -4.16 -25.55 6.88
N LYS A 105 -3.00 -25.74 7.51
CA LYS A 105 -2.68 -25.09 8.78
C LYS A 105 -2.78 -23.57 8.62
N ASP A 106 -3.69 -22.98 9.39
CA ASP A 106 -3.90 -21.53 9.48
C ASP A 106 -4.02 -21.16 10.95
N MET A 107 -3.09 -20.38 11.45
CA MET A 107 -3.07 -19.96 12.85
C MET A 107 -2.85 -18.46 12.93
N ASN A 108 -3.69 -17.78 13.68
CA ASN A 108 -3.59 -16.35 13.92
C ASN A 108 -3.88 -16.07 15.39
N THR A 109 -2.95 -15.40 16.09
CA THR A 109 -3.15 -15.03 17.48
C THR A 109 -2.88 -13.54 17.66
N THR A 110 -3.87 -12.85 18.19
CA THR A 110 -3.82 -11.42 18.49
C THR A 110 -3.88 -11.23 20.00
N TYR A 111 -2.92 -10.50 20.54
CA TYR A 111 -2.85 -10.07 21.93
C TYR A 111 -3.03 -8.57 21.98
N GLY A 112 -3.86 -8.07 22.88
CA GLY A 112 -4.04 -6.63 22.99
C GLY A 112 -4.57 -6.19 24.32
N PHE A 113 -4.47 -4.88 24.53
CA PHE A 113 -5.10 -4.22 25.66
C PHE A 113 -5.56 -2.81 25.28
N THR A 114 -6.54 -2.31 26.03
CA THR A 114 -6.92 -0.91 26.04
C THR A 114 -6.90 -0.38 27.45
N LEU A 115 -6.58 0.88 27.61
CA LEU A 115 -6.68 1.58 28.88
C LEU A 115 -7.07 3.04 28.62
N GLY A 116 -8.10 3.53 29.29
CA GLY A 116 -8.52 4.92 29.23
C GLY A 116 -9.00 5.42 30.58
N GLY A 117 -8.89 6.72 30.79
CA GLY A 117 -9.32 7.33 32.02
C GLY A 117 -8.97 8.81 32.13
N PRO A 118 -9.22 9.45 33.29
CA PRO A 118 -8.87 10.82 33.51
C PRO A 118 -7.42 10.97 33.97
N ILE A 119 -6.68 11.90 33.35
CA ILE A 119 -5.47 12.48 33.93
C ILE A 119 -5.90 13.56 34.94
N ILE A 120 -6.85 14.39 34.51
CA ILE A 120 -7.53 15.38 35.36
C ILE A 120 -9.03 15.22 35.14
N LYS A 121 -9.78 14.91 36.20
CA LYS A 121 -11.25 14.73 36.09
C LYS A 121 -11.91 15.93 35.45
N ASN A 122 -12.87 15.65 34.56
CA ASN A 122 -13.65 16.62 33.77
C ASN A 122 -12.83 17.44 32.77
N LYS A 123 -11.48 17.33 32.78
CA LYS A 123 -10.62 18.25 32.01
C LYS A 123 -9.68 17.57 31.04
N LEU A 124 -8.95 16.54 31.49
CA LEU A 124 -7.92 15.92 30.67
C LEU A 124 -8.03 14.40 30.76
N PHE A 125 -8.14 13.77 29.61
CA PHE A 125 -8.35 12.34 29.49
C PHE A 125 -7.31 11.71 28.56
N PHE A 126 -7.05 10.43 28.75
CA PHE A 126 -6.23 9.64 27.84
C PHE A 126 -6.93 8.35 27.44
N PHE A 127 -6.54 7.83 26.29
CA PHE A 127 -6.85 6.48 25.84
C PHE A 127 -5.63 5.90 25.14
N VAL A 128 -5.29 4.65 25.45
CA VAL A 128 -4.21 3.91 24.79
C VAL A 128 -4.70 2.52 24.39
N ASN A 129 -4.23 2.04 23.23
CA ASN A 129 -4.40 0.67 22.77
C ASN A 129 -3.05 0.18 22.26
N ALA A 130 -2.70 -1.05 22.59
CA ALA A 130 -1.61 -1.77 21.95
C ALA A 130 -2.08 -3.17 21.56
N GLU A 131 -1.72 -3.59 20.36
CA GLU A 131 -2.10 -4.87 19.78
C GLU A 131 -0.92 -5.48 19.03
N LEU A 132 -0.71 -6.78 19.24
CA LEU A 132 0.29 -7.59 18.53
C LEU A 132 -0.41 -8.80 17.95
N THR A 133 -0.38 -8.94 16.64
CA THR A 133 -0.83 -10.13 15.92
C THR A 133 0.36 -10.94 15.45
N LYS A 134 0.34 -12.24 15.70
CA LYS A 134 1.31 -13.22 15.18
C LYS A 134 0.56 -14.24 14.33
N LYS A 135 1.03 -14.41 13.11
CA LYS A 135 0.49 -15.38 12.17
C LYS A 135 1.63 -16.21 11.61
N PRO A 136 1.95 -17.36 12.23
CA PRO A 136 2.84 -18.32 11.60
C PRO A 136 2.31 -18.68 10.23
N SER A 137 3.11 -18.51 9.21
CA SER A 137 2.72 -18.67 7.82
C SER A 137 3.64 -19.66 7.11
N VAL A 138 3.23 -20.19 5.98
CA VAL A 138 4.05 -21.02 5.11
C VAL A 138 4.15 -20.34 3.75
N VAL A 139 5.26 -19.64 3.55
CA VAL A 139 5.52 -18.94 2.28
C VAL A 139 5.83 -19.92 1.16
N ASN A 140 6.52 -21.03 1.51
CA ASN A 140 6.89 -22.05 0.57
C ASN A 140 6.70 -23.45 1.14
N ARG A 141 6.07 -24.34 0.36
CA ARG A 141 5.90 -25.76 0.68
C ARG A 141 6.79 -26.66 -0.18
N TRP A 142 7.37 -26.14 -1.24
CA TRP A 142 8.21 -26.93 -2.15
C TRP A 142 9.52 -27.34 -1.48
N ARG A 143 9.96 -28.55 -1.78
CA ARG A 143 11.21 -29.12 -1.32
C ARG A 143 11.89 -29.87 -2.47
N GLY A 144 13.20 -29.93 -2.45
CA GLY A 144 13.99 -30.69 -3.42
C GLY A 144 13.76 -32.20 -3.28
N THR A 145 14.10 -32.94 -4.33
CA THR A 145 13.98 -34.39 -4.39
C THR A 145 15.32 -35.12 -4.23
N SER A 146 15.30 -36.28 -3.57
CA SER A 146 16.40 -37.27 -3.61
C SER A 146 16.13 -38.37 -4.63
N VAL A 147 14.93 -38.41 -5.21
CA VAL A 147 14.55 -39.42 -6.21
C VAL A 147 14.96 -38.96 -7.58
N ILE A 148 15.70 -39.81 -8.31
CA ILE A 148 16.15 -39.58 -9.68
C ILE A 148 15.60 -40.66 -10.59
N ASP A 149 15.30 -40.31 -11.84
CA ASP A 149 14.90 -41.24 -12.90
C ASP A 149 16.11 -41.95 -13.51
N GLU A 150 15.85 -42.84 -14.45
CA GLU A 150 16.89 -43.60 -15.18
C GLU A 150 17.85 -42.71 -16.00
N ASN A 151 17.46 -41.49 -16.31
CA ASN A 151 18.28 -40.51 -17.03
C ASN A 151 19.03 -39.55 -16.07
N GLY A 152 18.95 -39.77 -14.75
CA GLY A 152 19.60 -38.93 -13.75
C GLY A 152 18.88 -37.64 -13.43
N ASN A 153 17.61 -37.46 -13.86
CA ASN A 153 16.82 -36.30 -13.56
C ASN A 153 16.05 -36.47 -12.27
N GLY A 154 15.92 -35.40 -11.52
CA GLY A 154 15.09 -35.39 -10.32
C GLY A 154 13.61 -35.57 -10.66
N VAL A 155 12.92 -36.39 -9.87
CA VAL A 155 11.48 -36.66 -10.01
C VAL A 155 10.69 -35.71 -9.10
N GLY A 156 9.91 -34.85 -9.73
CA GLY A 156 9.02 -33.91 -9.01
C GLY A 156 7.60 -34.47 -8.86
N ASP A 157 6.97 -34.14 -7.73
CA ASP A 157 5.60 -34.51 -7.41
C ASP A 157 4.81 -33.29 -6.89
N ALA A 158 3.91 -32.78 -7.73
CA ALA A 158 3.11 -31.60 -7.40
C ALA A 158 2.14 -31.85 -6.24
N GLY A 159 1.59 -33.05 -6.13
CA GLY A 159 0.65 -33.39 -5.06
C GLY A 159 1.27 -33.34 -3.67
N ASN A 160 2.56 -33.65 -3.58
CA ASN A 160 3.34 -33.63 -2.35
C ASN A 160 4.30 -32.44 -2.24
N TYR A 161 4.20 -31.42 -3.10
CA TYR A 161 5.08 -30.26 -3.16
C TYR A 161 6.57 -30.63 -3.28
N ILE A 162 6.88 -31.63 -4.10
CA ILE A 162 8.25 -32.04 -4.41
C ILE A 162 8.64 -31.45 -5.77
N SER A 163 9.72 -30.66 -5.77
CA SER A 163 10.32 -30.14 -7.01
C SER A 163 11.25 -31.17 -7.62
N ARG A 164 11.39 -31.12 -8.96
CA ARG A 164 12.43 -31.91 -9.68
C ARG A 164 13.86 -31.46 -9.37
N THR A 165 14.05 -30.31 -8.69
CA THR A 165 15.36 -29.84 -8.27
C THR A 165 15.95 -30.81 -7.25
N THR A 166 17.11 -31.41 -7.56
CA THR A 166 17.71 -32.42 -6.70
C THR A 166 18.35 -31.81 -5.47
N LEU A 167 18.32 -32.54 -4.35
CA LEU A 167 19.05 -32.15 -3.14
C LEU A 167 20.56 -32.04 -3.42
N TYR A 168 21.08 -32.86 -4.32
CA TYR A 168 22.48 -32.80 -4.77
C TYR A 168 22.82 -31.46 -5.42
N ASP A 169 21.99 -30.97 -6.35
CA ASP A 169 22.25 -29.70 -7.04
C ASP A 169 22.04 -28.50 -6.09
N LEU A 170 21.08 -28.59 -5.18
CA LEU A 170 20.88 -27.56 -4.12
C LEU A 170 22.12 -27.43 -3.25
N GLU A 171 22.66 -28.54 -2.75
CA GLU A 171 23.86 -28.54 -1.93
C GLU A 171 25.09 -28.09 -2.72
N ARG A 172 25.29 -28.62 -3.94
CA ARG A 172 26.41 -28.32 -4.81
C ARG A 172 26.51 -26.84 -5.17
N VAL A 173 25.40 -26.22 -5.54
CA VAL A 173 25.35 -24.78 -5.89
C VAL A 173 25.57 -23.92 -4.64
N SER A 174 24.92 -24.22 -3.53
CA SER A 174 25.11 -23.50 -2.28
C SER A 174 26.56 -23.51 -1.80
N LYS A 175 27.19 -24.69 -1.82
CA LYS A 175 28.60 -24.85 -1.48
C LYS A 175 29.51 -24.06 -2.43
N PHE A 176 29.29 -24.16 -3.74
CA PHE A 176 30.08 -23.46 -4.74
C PHE A 176 30.08 -21.94 -4.54
N VAL A 177 28.90 -21.32 -4.36
CA VAL A 177 28.82 -19.86 -4.20
C VAL A 177 29.39 -19.41 -2.86
N LYS A 178 29.29 -20.24 -1.81
CA LYS A 178 29.92 -19.97 -0.51
C LYS A 178 31.44 -19.99 -0.60
N GLU A 179 32.00 -20.99 -1.26
CA GLU A 179 33.46 -21.16 -1.39
C GLU A 179 34.06 -20.12 -2.35
N LYS A 180 33.40 -19.85 -3.46
CA LYS A 180 33.95 -18.97 -4.51
C LYS A 180 33.70 -17.49 -4.26
N TYR A 181 32.52 -17.13 -3.74
CA TYR A 181 32.07 -15.73 -3.61
C TYR A 181 31.82 -15.31 -2.14
N GLY A 182 31.91 -16.21 -1.18
CA GLY A 182 31.59 -15.95 0.21
C GLY A 182 30.08 -15.79 0.49
N TYR A 183 29.24 -15.96 -0.53
CA TYR A 183 27.80 -15.72 -0.41
C TYR A 183 27.08 -16.91 0.23
N ASP A 184 26.20 -16.61 1.19
CA ASP A 184 25.31 -17.57 1.81
C ASP A 184 23.94 -17.56 1.15
N THR A 185 23.53 -18.69 0.56
CA THR A 185 22.22 -18.82 -0.08
C THR A 185 21.07 -18.91 0.92
N GLY A 186 21.37 -19.15 2.18
CA GLY A 186 20.38 -19.56 3.16
C GLY A 186 19.92 -21.02 2.96
N SER A 187 18.96 -21.42 3.77
CA SER A 187 18.40 -22.78 3.75
C SER A 187 17.56 -23.04 2.48
N TRP A 188 17.48 -24.30 2.06
CA TRP A 188 16.51 -24.77 1.05
C TRP A 188 15.40 -25.65 1.65
N THR A 189 15.34 -25.74 2.98
CA THR A 189 14.32 -26.50 3.73
C THR A 189 13.56 -25.66 4.73
N ALA A 190 14.14 -24.55 5.21
CA ALA A 190 13.54 -23.62 6.15
C ALA A 190 13.54 -22.21 5.55
N PHE A 191 12.37 -21.60 5.45
CA PHE A 191 12.17 -20.32 4.81
C PHE A 191 11.58 -19.31 5.81
N PRO A 192 11.97 -18.02 5.75
CA PRO A 192 11.31 -16.99 6.53
C PRO A 192 9.85 -16.88 6.09
N ALA A 193 8.92 -16.94 7.04
CA ALA A 193 7.52 -17.08 6.73
C ALA A 193 6.57 -16.35 7.68
N ASP A 194 6.97 -16.09 8.92
CA ASP A 194 6.07 -15.56 9.94
C ASP A 194 5.60 -14.15 9.59
N GLU A 195 4.27 -13.97 9.61
CA GLU A 195 3.64 -12.66 9.52
C GLU A 195 3.41 -12.09 10.92
N SER A 196 3.57 -10.79 11.04
CA SER A 196 3.28 -10.06 12.27
C SER A 196 2.66 -8.70 11.98
N ASN A 197 1.75 -8.29 12.88
CA ASN A 197 1.17 -6.95 12.85
C ASN A 197 1.24 -6.34 14.24
N ARG A 198 1.79 -5.13 14.36
CA ARG A 198 1.90 -4.37 15.59
C ARG A 198 1.16 -3.06 15.44
N LYS A 199 0.28 -2.76 16.39
CA LYS A 199 -0.48 -1.52 16.43
C LYS A 199 -0.37 -0.86 17.78
N ILE A 200 -0.22 0.45 17.78
CA ILE A 200 -0.23 1.29 18.97
C ILE A 200 -1.07 2.52 18.66
N LEU A 201 -1.99 2.84 19.52
CA LEU A 201 -2.78 4.08 19.47
C LEU A 201 -2.70 4.78 20.82
N ALA A 202 -2.46 6.07 20.80
CA ALA A 202 -2.54 6.95 21.96
C ALA A 202 -3.36 8.18 21.62
N ARG A 203 -4.28 8.54 22.49
CA ARG A 203 -5.15 9.70 22.35
C ARG A 203 -5.23 10.49 23.66
N ILE A 204 -5.19 11.81 23.55
CA ILE A 204 -5.39 12.76 24.64
C ILE A 204 -6.57 13.65 24.25
N ASP A 205 -7.53 13.79 25.14
CA ASP A 205 -8.67 14.70 25.00
C ASP A 205 -8.60 15.73 26.12
N TRP A 206 -8.53 17.01 25.76
CA TRP A 206 -8.41 18.13 26.67
C TRP A 206 -9.59 19.10 26.53
N ASN A 207 -10.42 19.17 27.55
CA ASN A 207 -11.37 20.24 27.72
C ASN A 207 -10.62 21.47 28.28
N ILE A 208 -10.11 22.31 27.36
CA ILE A 208 -9.35 23.53 27.73
C ILE A 208 -10.24 24.42 28.62
N ASN A 209 -11.47 24.63 28.18
CA ASN A 209 -12.57 25.25 28.91
C ASN A 209 -13.90 24.77 28.30
N ASP A 210 -15.03 25.34 28.71
CA ASP A 210 -16.36 24.95 28.24
C ASP A 210 -16.56 25.17 26.73
N ASN A 211 -15.79 26.08 26.13
CA ASN A 211 -15.92 26.49 24.74
C ASN A 211 -14.86 25.86 23.82
N HIS A 212 -13.76 25.35 24.36
CA HIS A 212 -12.65 24.83 23.57
C HIS A 212 -12.25 23.42 23.99
N LYS A 213 -12.29 22.47 23.04
CA LYS A 213 -11.91 21.07 23.24
C LYS A 213 -10.87 20.69 22.22
N LEU A 214 -9.78 20.10 22.67
CA LEU A 214 -8.67 19.63 21.84
C LEU A 214 -8.56 18.12 21.97
N ALA A 215 -8.47 17.42 20.83
CA ALA A 215 -8.07 16.02 20.77
C ALA A 215 -6.75 15.88 20.02
N LEU A 216 -5.81 15.15 20.60
CA LEU A 216 -4.54 14.76 19.96
C LEU A 216 -4.49 13.25 19.90
N ARG A 217 -4.25 12.70 18.72
CA ARG A 217 -4.11 11.25 18.49
C ARG A 217 -2.80 10.94 17.76
N TYR A 218 -2.15 9.88 18.20
CA TYR A 218 -1.05 9.23 17.50
C TYR A 218 -1.42 7.76 17.21
N ASN A 219 -1.13 7.31 16.00
CA ASN A 219 -1.30 5.91 15.59
C ASN A 219 -0.03 5.40 14.92
N HIS A 220 0.41 4.20 15.32
CA HIS A 220 1.50 3.46 14.71
C HIS A 220 1.00 2.06 14.33
N THR A 221 1.24 1.65 13.11
CA THR A 221 1.00 0.28 12.65
C THR A 221 2.18 -0.18 11.81
N LEU A 222 2.70 -1.35 12.12
CA LEU A 222 3.70 -2.03 11.31
C LEU A 222 3.22 -3.45 11.04
N ASN A 223 3.01 -3.75 9.77
CA ASN A 223 2.75 -5.10 9.29
C ASN A 223 3.96 -5.63 8.52
N ARG A 224 4.38 -6.86 8.83
CA ARG A 224 5.43 -7.57 8.08
C ARG A 224 4.90 -8.90 7.61
N ARG A 225 5.12 -9.20 6.33
CA ARG A 225 4.87 -10.51 5.74
C ARG A 225 6.03 -10.92 4.83
N TRP A 226 6.20 -12.21 4.63
CA TRP A 226 7.19 -12.77 3.72
C TRP A 226 6.54 -13.26 2.43
N SER A 227 7.32 -13.27 1.37
CA SER A 227 6.92 -13.76 0.05
C SER A 227 8.05 -14.54 -0.61
N SER A 228 7.66 -15.52 -1.42
CA SER A 228 8.59 -16.18 -2.35
C SER A 228 9.10 -15.19 -3.39
N PRO A 229 10.24 -15.46 -4.04
CA PRO A 229 10.74 -14.63 -5.13
C PRO A 229 9.71 -14.54 -6.24
N ASN A 230 9.77 -13.49 -7.04
CA ASN A 230 8.86 -13.30 -8.18
C ASN A 230 8.81 -14.58 -9.03
N GLY A 231 7.59 -15.03 -9.32
CA GLY A 231 7.37 -16.35 -9.93
C GLY A 231 8.08 -16.52 -11.27
N THR A 232 7.94 -15.55 -12.17
CA THR A 232 8.59 -15.55 -13.50
C THR A 232 8.64 -14.13 -14.04
N SER A 233 9.73 -13.79 -14.73
CA SER A 233 9.98 -12.43 -15.23
C SER A 233 10.69 -12.46 -16.58
N MET A 234 10.61 -11.35 -17.32
CA MET A 234 11.37 -11.12 -18.55
C MET A 234 12.52 -10.16 -18.23
N ASP A 235 13.74 -10.65 -18.22
CA ASP A 235 14.94 -9.89 -17.87
C ASP A 235 15.99 -9.97 -18.96
N GLY A 236 15.65 -9.45 -20.15
CA GLY A 236 16.48 -9.52 -21.36
C GLY A 236 16.29 -10.81 -22.14
N GLY A 237 15.44 -11.72 -21.67
CA GLY A 237 15.11 -12.97 -22.34
C GLY A 237 13.61 -13.25 -22.36
N SER A 238 13.24 -14.38 -22.94
CA SER A 238 11.87 -14.88 -22.86
C SER A 238 11.50 -15.23 -21.43
N ARG A 239 10.22 -15.05 -21.08
CA ARG A 239 9.68 -15.52 -19.82
C ARG A 239 9.72 -17.06 -19.79
N LEU A 240 10.29 -17.64 -18.73
CA LEU A 240 10.29 -19.08 -18.53
C LEU A 240 8.90 -19.58 -18.11
N ALA A 241 8.57 -20.82 -18.45
CA ALA A 241 7.24 -21.37 -18.27
C ALA A 241 6.93 -21.65 -16.78
N SER A 242 7.89 -22.20 -16.06
CA SER A 242 7.70 -22.56 -14.65
C SER A 242 8.04 -21.43 -13.70
N TYR A 243 7.31 -21.36 -12.58
CA TYR A 243 7.64 -20.48 -11.48
C TYR A 243 8.91 -20.93 -10.76
N ARG A 244 9.68 -19.98 -10.22
CA ARG A 244 10.92 -20.19 -9.45
C ARG A 244 10.76 -21.07 -8.22
N MET A 245 9.53 -21.17 -7.70
CA MET A 245 9.13 -22.11 -6.64
C MET A 245 7.96 -22.94 -7.16
N SER A 246 8.23 -24.13 -7.64
CA SER A 246 7.24 -24.99 -8.31
C SER A 246 7.71 -26.44 -8.36
N LYS A 247 6.91 -27.31 -8.97
CA LYS A 247 7.32 -28.69 -9.31
C LYS A 247 8.65 -28.73 -10.09
N ASN A 248 8.97 -27.69 -10.85
CA ASN A 248 10.11 -27.69 -11.76
C ASN A 248 11.33 -26.93 -11.22
N SER A 249 11.17 -26.11 -10.18
CA SER A 249 12.22 -25.21 -9.71
C SER A 249 12.15 -24.95 -8.21
N MET A 250 13.33 -24.74 -7.61
CA MET A 250 13.51 -24.33 -6.22
C MET A 250 14.29 -23.01 -6.13
N SER A 251 14.08 -22.28 -5.04
CA SER A 251 14.93 -21.16 -4.64
C SER A 251 15.36 -21.33 -3.19
N TYR A 252 16.42 -20.64 -2.78
CA TYR A 252 16.88 -20.64 -1.39
C TYR A 252 16.19 -19.59 -0.51
N ALA A 253 16.36 -19.71 0.80
CA ALA A 253 15.74 -18.81 1.78
C ALA A 253 16.14 -17.34 1.59
N ASN A 254 17.39 -17.06 1.20
CA ASN A 254 17.86 -15.71 0.97
C ASN A 254 17.32 -15.07 -0.34
N SER A 255 16.62 -15.83 -1.17
CA SER A 255 15.83 -15.29 -2.29
C SER A 255 14.41 -14.89 -1.91
N MET A 256 13.99 -15.10 -0.66
CA MET A 256 12.73 -14.60 -0.14
C MET A 256 12.84 -13.11 0.18
N TYR A 257 11.70 -12.42 0.20
CA TYR A 257 11.66 -11.01 0.58
C TYR A 257 10.51 -10.72 1.55
N SER A 258 10.71 -9.74 2.42
CA SER A 258 9.65 -9.20 3.26
C SER A 258 8.94 -8.03 2.58
N GLN A 259 7.70 -7.81 3.00
CA GLN A 259 6.93 -6.59 2.74
C GLN A 259 6.57 -5.98 4.07
N ASP A 260 7.08 -4.80 4.32
CA ASP A 260 6.86 -4.03 5.54
C ASP A 260 5.95 -2.84 5.21
N ASN A 261 4.75 -2.82 5.79
CA ASN A 261 3.78 -1.75 5.63
C ASN A 261 3.72 -0.96 6.93
N LEU A 262 4.25 0.26 6.90
CA LEU A 262 4.33 1.17 8.04
C LEU A 262 3.30 2.29 7.91
N VAL A 263 2.55 2.53 8.98
CA VAL A 263 1.70 3.71 9.15
C VAL A 263 2.11 4.43 10.42
N ASN A 264 2.46 5.71 10.31
CA ASN A 264 2.53 6.64 11.43
C ASN A 264 1.59 7.81 11.13
N SER A 265 0.72 8.15 12.06
CA SER A 265 -0.24 9.23 11.86
C SER A 265 -0.48 10.02 13.14
N ILE A 266 -0.49 11.33 13.01
CA ILE A 266 -0.87 12.28 14.06
C ILE A 266 -2.08 13.06 13.57
N SER A 267 -3.05 13.31 14.46
CA SER A 267 -4.13 14.27 14.22
C SER A 267 -4.33 15.16 15.43
N LEU A 268 -4.58 16.44 15.17
CA LEU A 268 -4.96 17.45 16.12
C LEU A 268 -6.31 18.01 15.67
N ASP A 269 -7.32 17.90 16.53
CA ASP A 269 -8.70 18.35 16.29
C ASP A 269 -9.09 19.33 17.40
N LEU A 270 -9.22 20.62 17.06
CA LEU A 270 -9.65 21.67 17.96
C LEU A 270 -11.07 22.09 17.61
N ASN A 271 -12.00 21.83 18.52
CA ASN A 271 -13.39 22.25 18.43
C ASN A 271 -13.63 23.45 19.33
N SER A 272 -14.09 24.56 18.75
CA SER A 272 -14.29 25.83 19.41
C SER A 272 -15.73 26.33 19.23
N ARG A 273 -16.35 26.81 20.31
CA ARG A 273 -17.63 27.50 20.30
C ARG A 273 -17.38 28.97 20.66
N PHE A 274 -17.46 29.84 19.66
CA PHE A 274 -17.21 31.28 19.89
C PHE A 274 -18.44 32.00 20.42
N SER A 275 -19.63 31.53 20.06
CA SER A 275 -20.93 32.03 20.56
C SER A 275 -21.98 30.92 20.43
N ASP A 276 -23.23 31.23 20.81
CA ASP A 276 -24.37 30.30 20.62
C ASP A 276 -24.61 29.96 19.15
N ASN A 277 -24.22 30.86 18.25
CA ASN A 277 -24.48 30.72 16.80
C ASN A 277 -23.22 30.45 15.97
N LEU A 278 -22.03 30.50 16.59
CA LEU A 278 -20.76 30.39 15.84
C LEU A 278 -19.84 29.38 16.48
N SER A 279 -19.49 28.37 15.70
CA SER A 279 -18.51 27.34 16.07
C SER A 279 -17.47 27.10 14.97
N ASN A 280 -16.33 26.58 15.37
CA ASN A 280 -15.23 26.26 14.47
C ASN A 280 -14.64 24.88 14.77
N GLN A 281 -14.22 24.17 13.73
CA GLN A 281 -13.40 22.98 13.85
C GLN A 281 -12.11 23.16 13.04
N LEU A 282 -10.98 23.12 13.73
CA LEU A 282 -9.65 23.10 13.11
C LEU A 282 -9.09 21.69 13.21
N LEU A 283 -8.78 21.10 12.08
CA LEU A 283 -8.17 19.77 11.97
C LEU A 283 -6.81 19.88 11.27
N VAL A 284 -5.76 19.40 11.93
CA VAL A 284 -4.42 19.28 11.35
C VAL A 284 -4.00 17.82 11.44
N THR A 285 -3.55 17.23 10.34
CA THR A 285 -3.11 15.86 10.32
C THR A 285 -1.77 15.69 9.59
N TYR A 286 -1.02 14.69 10.01
CA TYR A 286 0.19 14.26 9.35
C TYR A 286 0.24 12.74 9.34
N SER A 287 0.48 12.14 8.17
CA SER A 287 0.56 10.69 8.01
C SER A 287 1.77 10.30 7.15
N GLN A 288 2.50 9.30 7.61
CA GLN A 288 3.49 8.56 6.84
C GLN A 288 2.96 7.17 6.55
N LEU A 289 2.94 6.79 5.28
CA LEU A 289 2.39 5.55 4.78
C LEU A 289 3.46 4.93 3.88
N ASN A 290 4.29 4.06 4.47
CA ASN A 290 5.45 3.51 3.79
C ASN A 290 5.25 2.02 3.53
N ASP A 291 5.51 1.60 2.30
CA ASP A 291 5.54 0.21 1.88
C ASP A 291 6.93 -0.09 1.34
N VAL A 292 7.71 -0.90 2.06
CA VAL A 292 9.09 -1.22 1.68
C VAL A 292 9.30 -2.72 1.63
N ARG A 293 10.22 -3.16 0.76
CA ARG A 293 10.68 -4.54 0.73
C ARG A 293 11.98 -4.68 1.52
N GLY A 294 12.14 -5.84 2.16
CA GLY A 294 13.35 -6.21 2.86
C GLY A 294 13.82 -7.60 2.47
N SER A 295 15.05 -7.94 2.81
CA SER A 295 15.65 -9.26 2.59
C SER A 295 16.52 -9.66 3.77
N THR A 296 16.72 -10.97 3.96
CA THR A 296 17.76 -11.53 4.84
C THR A 296 19.07 -11.77 4.12
N SER A 297 19.10 -11.59 2.79
CA SER A 297 20.27 -11.80 1.94
C SER A 297 21.27 -10.67 2.05
N ASP A 298 22.55 -10.98 2.05
CA ASP A 298 23.59 -10.05 1.61
C ASP A 298 23.37 -9.67 0.14
N LEU A 299 23.95 -8.54 -0.29
CA LEU A 299 23.88 -8.12 -1.69
C LEU A 299 24.63 -9.12 -2.57
N PHE A 300 23.91 -9.74 -3.46
CA PHE A 300 24.42 -10.70 -4.44
C PHE A 300 23.53 -10.69 -5.67
N PRO A 301 24.06 -10.89 -6.89
CA PRO A 301 23.24 -10.96 -8.09
C PRO A 301 22.15 -12.04 -7.98
N PHE A 302 20.98 -11.75 -8.56
CA PHE A 302 19.95 -12.77 -8.68
C PHE A 302 20.25 -13.66 -9.89
N ILE A 303 20.30 -14.96 -9.67
CA ILE A 303 20.72 -15.94 -10.69
C ILE A 303 19.60 -16.97 -10.89
N ASP A 304 19.16 -17.10 -12.13
CA ASP A 304 18.33 -18.23 -12.60
C ASP A 304 19.20 -19.25 -13.31
N ILE A 305 19.08 -20.50 -12.91
CA ILE A 305 19.73 -21.65 -13.57
C ILE A 305 18.62 -22.51 -14.17
N LYS A 306 18.74 -22.77 -15.48
CA LYS A 306 17.78 -23.60 -16.20
C LYS A 306 18.19 -25.09 -16.17
N LYS A 307 17.20 -25.91 -16.45
CA LYS A 307 17.35 -27.30 -16.89
C LYS A 307 16.26 -27.60 -17.92
N ASP A 308 16.62 -28.21 -19.03
CA ASP A 308 15.70 -28.50 -20.14
C ASP A 308 14.97 -27.25 -20.66
N GLY A 309 15.66 -26.11 -20.70
CA GLY A 309 15.11 -24.83 -21.21
C GLY A 309 14.18 -24.08 -20.26
N ASP A 310 13.94 -24.57 -19.04
CA ASP A 310 13.01 -23.97 -18.09
C ASP A 310 13.68 -23.72 -16.71
N ASN A 311 13.03 -22.97 -15.83
CA ASN A 311 13.51 -22.74 -14.48
C ASN A 311 13.79 -24.05 -13.75
N TYR A 312 14.93 -24.11 -13.06
CA TYR A 312 15.34 -25.26 -12.26
C TYR A 312 15.81 -24.87 -10.86
N LEU A 313 16.65 -23.81 -10.76
CA LEU A 313 17.18 -23.33 -9.49
C LEU A 313 17.39 -21.81 -9.55
N SER A 314 16.99 -21.11 -8.50
CA SER A 314 17.24 -19.67 -8.38
C SER A 314 17.90 -19.33 -7.05
N LEU A 315 18.83 -18.36 -7.06
CA LEU A 315 19.55 -17.88 -5.87
C LEU A 315 19.83 -16.38 -5.96
N GLY A 316 20.25 -15.80 -4.87
CA GLY A 316 20.67 -14.40 -4.79
C GLY A 316 19.64 -13.49 -4.17
N TYR A 317 19.97 -12.21 -4.11
CA TYR A 317 19.08 -11.16 -3.63
C TYR A 317 17.89 -10.99 -4.59
N GLU A 318 16.66 -11.07 -4.09
CA GLU A 318 15.46 -11.06 -4.94
C GLU A 318 15.45 -9.84 -5.88
N LEU A 319 15.20 -10.10 -7.16
CA LEU A 319 15.48 -9.19 -8.28
C LEU A 319 14.67 -7.86 -8.26
N PHE A 320 13.57 -7.79 -7.52
CA PHE A 320 12.74 -6.59 -7.37
C PHE A 320 12.90 -5.90 -6.02
N THR A 321 13.76 -6.41 -5.13
CA THR A 321 13.74 -6.02 -3.72
C THR A 321 14.75 -4.92 -3.36
N LEU A 322 15.84 -4.77 -4.13
CA LEU A 322 16.86 -3.75 -3.81
C LEU A 322 16.23 -2.37 -3.76
N ASN A 323 16.31 -1.73 -2.59
CA ASN A 323 15.77 -0.39 -2.32
C ASN A 323 14.29 -0.20 -2.74
N ASN A 324 13.57 -1.30 -3.03
CA ASN A 324 12.18 -1.21 -3.48
C ASN A 324 11.29 -0.73 -2.35
N GLY A 325 10.78 0.47 -2.50
CA GLY A 325 9.91 1.06 -1.49
C GLY A 325 9.17 2.27 -1.98
N VAL A 326 8.06 2.52 -1.31
CA VAL A 326 7.27 3.73 -1.42
C VAL A 326 7.25 4.42 -0.07
N HIS A 327 7.66 5.68 -0.04
CA HIS A 327 7.53 6.56 1.11
C HIS A 327 6.50 7.64 0.77
N ASN A 328 5.33 7.56 1.38
CA ASN A 328 4.27 8.53 1.15
C ASN A 328 4.02 9.37 2.40
N THR A 329 4.10 10.68 2.25
CA THR A 329 3.79 11.67 3.28
C THR A 329 2.55 12.45 2.87
N VAL A 330 1.60 12.58 3.80
CA VAL A 330 0.40 13.39 3.65
C VAL A 330 0.27 14.31 4.85
N ALA A 331 0.21 15.62 4.61
CA ALA A 331 -0.13 16.60 5.63
C ALA A 331 -1.40 17.34 5.22
N THR A 332 -2.35 17.46 6.13
CA THR A 332 -3.61 18.18 5.86
C THR A 332 -3.88 19.23 6.90
N PHE A 333 -4.45 20.31 6.44
CA PHE A 333 -5.02 21.37 7.25
C PHE A 333 -6.46 21.59 6.78
N LYS A 334 -7.40 21.67 7.71
CA LYS A 334 -8.81 21.90 7.43
C LYS A 334 -9.40 22.78 8.51
N ASP A 335 -10.15 23.81 8.11
CA ASP A 335 -10.83 24.71 9.03
C ASP A 335 -12.27 24.92 8.57
N ASP A 336 -13.22 24.55 9.42
CA ASP A 336 -14.66 24.60 9.17
C ASP A 336 -15.33 25.58 10.15
N LEU A 337 -15.74 26.75 9.66
CA LEU A 337 -16.53 27.71 10.41
C LEU A 337 -18.03 27.44 10.17
N THR A 338 -18.78 27.19 11.24
CA THR A 338 -20.22 26.93 11.18
C THR A 338 -21.00 28.07 11.85
N TYR A 339 -21.95 28.62 11.11
CA TYR A 339 -22.85 29.68 11.59
C TYR A 339 -24.31 29.22 11.53
N TYR A 340 -25.01 29.38 12.61
CA TYR A 340 -26.43 29.06 12.75
C TYR A 340 -27.29 30.35 12.71
N ALA A 341 -28.21 30.45 11.74
CA ALA A 341 -29.08 31.60 11.53
C ALA A 341 -30.52 31.15 11.31
N GLY A 342 -31.34 31.13 12.35
CA GLY A 342 -32.70 30.63 12.25
C GLY A 342 -32.75 29.18 11.78
N ASN A 343 -33.36 28.95 10.63
CA ASN A 343 -33.49 27.62 10.02
C ASN A 343 -32.28 27.19 9.15
N HIS A 344 -31.23 28.00 9.08
CA HIS A 344 -30.05 27.79 8.29
C HIS A 344 -28.86 27.39 9.15
N LYS A 345 -28.08 26.39 8.67
CA LYS A 345 -26.77 26.04 9.16
C LYS A 345 -25.78 26.23 8.04
N VAL A 346 -25.05 27.33 8.07
CA VAL A 346 -24.08 27.68 7.03
C VAL A 346 -22.69 27.25 7.46
N VAL A 347 -21.98 26.54 6.59
CA VAL A 347 -20.58 26.16 6.77
C VAL A 347 -19.74 26.86 5.72
N PHE A 348 -18.68 27.55 6.16
CA PHE A 348 -17.59 28.03 5.32
C PHE A 348 -16.32 27.26 5.70
N GLY A 349 -15.61 26.76 4.72
CA GLY A 349 -14.43 26.01 5.04
C GLY A 349 -13.29 26.21 4.03
N LEU A 350 -12.11 25.95 4.52
CA LEU A 350 -10.90 25.88 3.71
C LEU A 350 -10.13 24.60 4.04
N SER A 351 -9.43 24.09 3.06
CA SER A 351 -8.57 22.93 3.24
C SER A 351 -7.28 23.10 2.44
N ALA A 352 -6.19 22.58 2.99
CA ALA A 352 -4.93 22.44 2.29
C ALA A 352 -4.41 21.01 2.52
N GLU A 353 -3.88 20.40 1.47
CA GLU A 353 -3.24 19.09 1.53
C GLU A 353 -1.91 19.15 0.80
N TYR A 354 -0.87 18.65 1.45
CA TYR A 354 0.42 18.37 0.83
C TYR A 354 0.56 16.87 0.72
N GLN A 355 0.95 16.39 -0.46
CA GLN A 355 1.34 15.00 -0.66
C GLN A 355 2.70 14.90 -1.33
N MET A 356 3.49 13.95 -0.86
CA MET A 356 4.74 13.54 -1.47
C MET A 356 4.79 12.02 -1.51
N ALA A 357 5.17 11.45 -2.64
CA ALA A 357 5.54 10.05 -2.74
C ALA A 357 6.89 9.91 -3.41
N ASP A 358 7.79 9.21 -2.73
CA ASP A 358 9.05 8.72 -3.28
C ASP A 358 8.87 7.24 -3.59
N ASN A 359 9.12 6.85 -4.83
CA ASN A 359 9.15 5.45 -5.23
C ASN A 359 10.50 5.07 -5.81
N VAL A 360 11.21 4.18 -5.13
CA VAL A 360 12.39 3.51 -5.68
C VAL A 360 11.96 2.17 -6.22
N TYR A 361 12.31 1.87 -7.45
CA TYR A 361 12.04 0.60 -8.11
C TYR A 361 13.17 0.24 -9.07
N MET A 362 14.15 -0.49 -8.55
CA MET A 362 15.35 -0.92 -9.27
C MET A 362 15.28 -2.42 -9.56
N ARG A 363 14.51 -2.82 -10.57
CA ARG A 363 14.50 -4.22 -11.00
C ARG A 363 15.89 -4.64 -11.46
N ASN A 364 16.41 -5.76 -10.94
CA ASN A 364 17.78 -6.23 -11.19
C ASN A 364 18.88 -5.28 -10.70
N GLY A 365 18.63 -4.48 -9.66
CA GLY A 365 19.62 -3.53 -9.14
C GLY A 365 20.88 -4.19 -8.56
N THR A 366 20.82 -5.48 -8.15
CA THR A 366 21.98 -6.29 -7.77
C THR A 366 22.62 -7.03 -8.93
N GLY A 367 22.07 -6.89 -10.14
CA GLY A 367 22.41 -7.69 -11.30
C GLY A 367 21.56 -8.98 -11.41
N TYR A 368 21.30 -9.38 -12.64
CA TYR A 368 20.58 -10.60 -12.97
C TYR A 368 21.37 -11.41 -13.99
N TYR A 369 21.51 -12.71 -13.73
CA TYR A 369 22.18 -13.63 -14.64
C TYR A 369 21.30 -14.87 -14.87
N ARG A 370 21.33 -15.42 -16.09
CA ARG A 370 20.66 -16.66 -16.43
C ARG A 370 21.64 -17.62 -17.07
N TYR A 371 21.69 -18.85 -16.57
CA TYR A 371 22.55 -19.91 -17.08
C TYR A 371 21.72 -21.08 -17.61
N ASN A 372 22.24 -21.79 -18.61
CA ASN A 372 21.52 -22.89 -19.23
C ASN A 372 21.51 -24.16 -18.38
N SER A 373 22.50 -24.34 -17.51
CA SER A 373 22.63 -25.50 -16.62
C SER A 373 23.40 -25.16 -15.35
N VAL A 374 23.32 -26.05 -14.35
CA VAL A 374 24.15 -26.00 -13.15
C VAL A 374 25.64 -26.11 -13.50
N ASP A 375 25.99 -26.95 -14.47
CA ASP A 375 27.37 -27.12 -14.89
C ASP A 375 27.93 -25.86 -15.57
N ASP A 376 27.14 -25.19 -16.42
CA ASP A 376 27.54 -23.91 -17.00
C ASP A 376 27.81 -22.85 -15.92
N PHE A 377 26.94 -22.79 -14.92
CA PHE A 377 27.13 -21.86 -13.82
C PHE A 377 28.40 -22.14 -13.01
N ILE A 378 28.63 -23.38 -12.63
CA ILE A 378 29.78 -23.77 -11.80
C ILE A 378 31.10 -23.66 -12.58
N SER A 379 31.12 -24.01 -13.87
CA SER A 379 32.31 -23.92 -14.72
C SER A 379 32.67 -22.48 -15.10
N GLY A 380 31.79 -21.52 -14.84
CA GLY A 380 31.98 -20.13 -15.25
C GLY A 380 31.76 -19.86 -16.71
N ALA A 381 30.89 -20.65 -17.36
CA ALA A 381 30.46 -20.39 -18.73
C ALA A 381 29.78 -19.03 -18.85
N ALA A 382 29.74 -18.45 -20.04
CA ALA A 382 29.00 -17.21 -20.29
C ALA A 382 27.51 -17.42 -20.04
N PRO A 383 26.83 -16.50 -19.31
CA PRO A 383 25.39 -16.58 -19.09
C PRO A 383 24.60 -16.36 -20.39
N GLU A 384 23.41 -16.90 -20.46
CA GLU A 384 22.46 -16.66 -21.54
C GLU A 384 21.91 -15.25 -21.53
N VAL A 385 21.68 -14.70 -20.33
CA VAL A 385 21.12 -13.36 -20.11
C VAL A 385 21.88 -12.66 -19.00
N VAL A 386 22.15 -11.38 -19.19
CA VAL A 386 22.60 -10.45 -18.15
C VAL A 386 21.69 -9.24 -18.16
N ALA A 387 21.23 -8.80 -16.99
CA ALA A 387 20.46 -7.56 -16.86
C ALA A 387 20.88 -6.80 -15.61
N LEU A 388 20.86 -5.46 -15.71
CA LEU A 388 21.24 -4.57 -14.64
C LEU A 388 20.39 -3.29 -14.71
N THR A 389 20.03 -2.75 -13.57
CA THR A 389 19.45 -1.40 -13.44
C THR A 389 20.31 -0.61 -12.47
N TYR A 390 20.66 0.60 -12.83
CA TYR A 390 21.43 1.52 -12.01
C TYR A 390 20.95 2.96 -12.16
N GLY A 391 21.10 3.76 -11.11
CA GLY A 391 20.80 5.19 -11.14
C GLY A 391 21.81 6.00 -11.91
N TYR A 392 21.40 7.14 -12.46
CA TYR A 392 22.33 8.07 -13.09
C TYR A 392 23.25 8.72 -12.07
N ASN A 393 24.46 9.08 -12.51
CA ASN A 393 25.46 9.80 -11.71
C ASN A 393 25.83 9.11 -10.38
N GLY A 394 25.73 7.78 -10.31
CA GLY A 394 26.03 7.02 -9.11
C GLY A 394 24.95 7.09 -8.03
N GLU A 395 23.73 7.50 -8.38
CA GLU A 395 22.59 7.48 -7.44
C GLU A 395 22.24 6.03 -7.08
N GLU A 396 22.39 5.69 -5.81
CA GLU A 396 22.13 4.33 -5.32
C GLU A 396 20.63 4.05 -5.13
N GLN A 397 19.83 5.10 -4.92
CA GLN A 397 18.39 5.01 -4.70
C GLN A 397 17.63 5.97 -5.63
N PRO A 398 17.63 5.71 -6.94
CA PRO A 398 17.00 6.58 -7.93
C PRO A 398 15.48 6.61 -7.72
N ALA A 399 15.01 7.61 -6.97
CA ALA A 399 13.60 7.76 -6.63
C ALA A 399 12.85 8.53 -7.71
N ALA A 400 11.73 7.96 -8.14
CA ALA A 400 10.71 8.73 -8.83
C ALA A 400 9.87 9.46 -7.78
N ARG A 401 9.98 10.78 -7.72
CA ARG A 401 9.27 11.62 -6.74
C ARG A 401 8.15 12.40 -7.39
N VAL A 402 6.99 12.38 -6.74
CA VAL A 402 5.87 13.29 -7.05
C VAL A 402 5.51 14.08 -5.80
N ARG A 403 5.39 15.40 -5.96
CA ARG A 403 4.92 16.32 -4.92
C ARG A 403 3.83 17.21 -5.47
N PHE A 404 2.76 17.37 -4.70
CA PHE A 404 1.70 18.30 -5.04
C PHE A 404 1.05 18.92 -3.80
N TYR A 405 0.40 20.05 -4.05
CA TYR A 405 -0.42 20.77 -3.10
C TYR A 405 -1.85 20.81 -3.63
N LYS A 406 -2.80 20.56 -2.76
CA LYS A 406 -4.23 20.74 -3.06
C LYS A 406 -4.78 21.79 -2.11
N ALA A 407 -5.45 22.80 -2.64
CA ALA A 407 -6.13 23.83 -1.86
C ALA A 407 -7.62 23.80 -2.17
N GLY A 408 -8.47 23.86 -1.15
CA GLY A 408 -9.92 23.83 -1.32
C GLY A 408 -10.60 24.97 -0.54
N LEU A 409 -11.59 25.59 -1.17
CA LEU A 409 -12.51 26.53 -0.55
C LEU A 409 -13.93 26.02 -0.77
N TYR A 410 -14.78 26.08 0.25
CA TYR A 410 -16.14 25.59 0.16
C TYR A 410 -17.11 26.32 1.07
N ALA A 411 -18.36 26.32 0.65
CA ALA A 411 -19.48 26.79 1.43
C ALA A 411 -20.70 25.89 1.20
N GLN A 412 -21.47 25.68 2.26
CA GLN A 412 -22.71 24.90 2.22
C GLN A 412 -23.74 25.52 3.15
N ASP A 413 -24.98 25.51 2.73
CA ASP A 413 -26.12 25.78 3.59
C ASP A 413 -26.98 24.52 3.74
N ASP A 414 -27.25 24.17 4.97
CA ASP A 414 -28.24 23.19 5.38
C ASP A 414 -29.49 23.95 5.84
N TRP A 415 -30.51 24.07 4.98
CA TRP A 415 -31.74 24.81 5.23
C TRP A 415 -32.88 23.87 5.62
N ASN A 416 -33.36 24.02 6.86
CA ASN A 416 -34.61 23.40 7.29
C ASN A 416 -35.78 24.25 6.73
N VAL A 417 -36.24 23.94 5.53
CA VAL A 417 -37.32 24.69 4.85
C VAL A 417 -38.59 24.66 5.68
N ASN A 418 -38.88 23.52 6.30
CA ASN A 418 -39.91 23.31 7.32
C ASN A 418 -39.55 22.05 8.13
N ASP A 419 -40.41 21.68 9.08
CA ASP A 419 -40.17 20.53 10.00
C ASP A 419 -39.98 19.19 9.27
N ASN A 420 -40.50 19.07 8.05
CA ASN A 420 -40.50 17.82 7.29
C ASN A 420 -39.52 17.85 6.11
N PHE A 421 -39.02 18.99 5.71
CA PHE A 421 -38.16 19.10 4.50
C PHE A 421 -36.90 19.89 4.79
N LYS A 422 -35.75 19.21 4.57
CA LYS A 422 -34.43 19.81 4.63
C LYS A 422 -33.79 19.80 3.25
N LEU A 423 -33.23 20.93 2.82
CA LEU A 423 -32.44 21.11 1.62
C LEU A 423 -30.98 21.44 2.01
N SER A 424 -30.03 20.74 1.42
CA SER A 424 -28.60 21.03 1.55
C SER A 424 -28.04 21.38 0.19
N TYR A 425 -27.38 22.51 0.07
CA TYR A 425 -26.73 22.93 -1.18
C TYR A 425 -25.39 23.60 -0.88
N GLY A 426 -24.42 23.34 -1.73
CA GLY A 426 -23.08 23.86 -1.54
C GLY A 426 -22.22 23.82 -2.78
N LEU A 427 -21.12 24.52 -2.69
CA LEU A 427 -20.11 24.62 -3.72
C LEU A 427 -18.73 24.39 -3.12
N ARG A 428 -17.91 23.59 -3.83
CA ARG A 428 -16.51 23.39 -3.50
C ARG A 428 -15.63 23.69 -4.70
N LEU A 429 -14.55 24.42 -4.47
CA LEU A 429 -13.50 24.71 -5.42
C LEU A 429 -12.21 24.04 -4.94
N ASP A 430 -11.61 23.20 -5.74
CA ASP A 430 -10.32 22.56 -5.45
C ASP A 430 -9.28 22.89 -6.51
N GLY A 431 -8.15 23.45 -6.11
CA GLY A 431 -6.97 23.65 -6.95
C GLY A 431 -5.93 22.57 -6.69
N LEU A 432 -5.35 21.99 -7.75
CA LEU A 432 -4.27 21.02 -7.69
C LEU A 432 -3.02 21.59 -8.37
N PHE A 433 -1.90 21.60 -7.64
CA PHE A 433 -0.64 22.23 -8.03
C PHE A 433 0.53 21.27 -7.85
N PHE A 434 1.16 20.84 -8.95
CA PHE A 434 2.33 19.96 -8.90
C PHE A 434 3.64 20.75 -8.77
N ASN A 435 4.64 20.15 -8.13
CA ASN A 435 5.98 20.66 -8.06
C ASN A 435 6.89 19.96 -9.09
N ASN A 436 7.45 20.72 -10.01
CA ASN A 436 8.32 20.21 -11.09
C ASN A 436 9.80 20.06 -10.70
N ALA A 437 10.18 20.38 -9.46
CA ALA A 437 11.59 20.37 -9.05
C ALA A 437 12.24 18.97 -9.05
N ASP A 438 11.44 17.92 -9.06
CA ASP A 438 11.92 16.53 -8.96
C ASP A 438 11.90 15.78 -10.31
N VAL A 439 11.51 16.42 -11.38
CA VAL A 439 11.44 15.79 -12.70
C VAL A 439 12.42 16.43 -13.68
N VAL A 440 12.89 15.63 -14.62
CA VAL A 440 13.92 16.03 -15.59
C VAL A 440 13.42 15.78 -17.01
N THR A 441 13.66 16.73 -17.90
CA THR A 441 13.35 16.58 -19.31
C THR A 441 14.30 15.57 -19.97
N ASN A 442 13.72 14.52 -20.55
CA ASN A 442 14.42 13.63 -21.48
C ASN A 442 14.27 14.18 -22.89
N ASN A 443 15.34 14.78 -23.44
CA ASN A 443 15.30 15.42 -24.76
C ASN A 443 15.01 14.44 -25.91
N ALA A 444 15.35 13.17 -25.76
CA ALA A 444 15.03 12.16 -26.78
C ALA A 444 13.51 11.89 -26.83
N ILE A 445 12.84 11.89 -25.69
CA ILE A 445 11.36 11.76 -25.62
C ILE A 445 10.70 13.05 -26.11
N LEU A 446 11.21 14.22 -25.70
CA LEU A 446 10.66 15.50 -26.09
C LEU A 446 10.70 15.73 -27.62
N ALA A 447 11.69 15.15 -28.29
CA ALA A 447 11.83 15.26 -29.75
C ALA A 447 10.93 14.33 -30.55
N LEU A 448 10.19 13.41 -29.91
CA LEU A 448 9.27 12.50 -30.58
C LEU A 448 7.92 13.16 -30.85
N ASP A 449 7.38 12.91 -32.04
CA ASP A 449 6.04 13.32 -32.41
C ASP A 449 5.03 12.31 -31.87
N TYR A 450 4.18 12.75 -30.96
CA TYR A 450 3.00 12.02 -30.49
C TYR A 450 1.77 12.65 -31.12
N TYR A 451 0.74 11.88 -31.38
CA TYR A 451 -0.50 12.36 -31.99
C TYR A 451 -1.66 12.24 -31.01
N ASP A 452 -2.41 13.33 -30.85
CA ASP A 452 -3.67 13.29 -30.10
C ASP A 452 -4.81 12.63 -30.94
N ASP A 453 -5.99 12.44 -30.35
CA ASP A 453 -7.15 11.80 -31.00
C ASP A 453 -7.62 12.55 -32.25
N ASN A 454 -7.23 13.80 -32.42
CA ASN A 454 -7.54 14.62 -33.58
C ASN A 454 -6.42 14.64 -34.65
N GLY A 455 -5.33 13.89 -34.40
CA GLY A 455 -4.16 13.81 -35.27
C GLY A 455 -3.21 15.00 -35.18
N ASN A 456 -3.32 15.85 -34.16
CA ASN A 456 -2.38 16.95 -33.94
C ASN A 456 -1.11 16.45 -33.26
N VAL A 457 0.04 16.95 -33.67
CA VAL A 457 1.33 16.65 -33.08
C VAL A 457 1.39 17.20 -31.64
N ARG A 458 1.85 16.39 -30.71
CA ARG A 458 2.12 16.73 -29.32
C ARG A 458 3.54 16.31 -28.94
N HIS A 459 4.24 17.14 -28.21
CA HIS A 459 5.53 16.81 -27.59
C HIS A 459 5.34 16.64 -26.10
N ILE A 460 5.86 15.53 -25.55
CA ILE A 460 5.76 15.20 -24.13
C ILE A 460 7.05 15.59 -23.44
N ASP A 461 6.96 16.53 -22.52
CA ASP A 461 8.09 16.95 -21.68
C ASP A 461 8.07 16.21 -20.34
N THR A 462 8.99 15.24 -20.15
CA THR A 462 9.13 14.48 -18.90
C THR A 462 9.60 15.32 -17.72
N GLY A 463 10.07 16.55 -17.93
CA GLY A 463 10.46 17.53 -16.92
C GLY A 463 9.31 18.37 -16.38
N LYS A 464 8.08 18.06 -16.76
CA LYS A 464 6.88 18.82 -16.36
C LYS A 464 5.75 17.90 -15.94
N TRP A 465 5.14 18.21 -14.82
CA TRP A 465 3.85 17.70 -14.41
C TRP A 465 2.72 18.46 -15.09
N PRO A 466 1.48 17.93 -15.06
CA PRO A 466 0.32 18.66 -15.57
C PRO A 466 0.20 20.06 -14.96
N SER A 467 -0.30 21.01 -15.75
CA SER A 467 -0.58 22.37 -15.29
C SER A 467 -1.59 22.37 -14.15
N ALA A 468 -1.55 23.43 -13.35
CA ALA A 468 -2.52 23.64 -12.29
C ALA A 468 -3.96 23.55 -12.83
N ASN A 469 -4.80 22.82 -12.12
CA ASN A 469 -6.20 22.63 -12.48
C ASN A 469 -7.10 23.01 -11.31
N VAL A 470 -8.19 23.71 -11.60
CA VAL A 470 -9.23 24.04 -10.63
C VAL A 470 -10.49 23.28 -11.00
N THR A 471 -11.00 22.49 -10.07
CA THR A 471 -12.26 21.77 -10.21
C THR A 471 -13.36 22.46 -9.41
N VAL A 472 -14.56 22.51 -10.00
CA VAL A 472 -15.76 23.09 -9.41
C VAL A 472 -16.72 21.96 -9.09
N SER A 473 -17.12 21.82 -7.83
CA SER A 473 -17.93 20.70 -7.34
C SER A 473 -19.20 21.21 -6.67
N PRO A 474 -20.25 21.56 -7.44
CA PRO A 474 -21.55 21.87 -6.86
C PRO A 474 -22.24 20.60 -6.36
N ARG A 475 -22.97 20.71 -5.24
CA ARG A 475 -23.71 19.61 -4.63
C ARG A 475 -25.04 20.08 -4.10
N VAL A 476 -26.08 19.26 -4.27
CA VAL A 476 -27.42 19.49 -3.76
C VAL A 476 -27.95 18.16 -3.23
N GLY A 477 -28.51 18.20 -2.05
CA GLY A 477 -29.17 17.05 -1.42
C GLY A 477 -30.42 17.47 -0.67
N PHE A 478 -31.36 16.55 -0.50
CA PHE A 478 -32.56 16.79 0.30
C PHE A 478 -32.90 15.59 1.18
N SER A 479 -33.63 15.87 2.25
CA SER A 479 -34.25 14.87 3.10
C SER A 479 -35.69 15.31 3.38
N TRP A 480 -36.66 14.45 3.04
CA TRP A 480 -38.07 14.71 3.18
C TRP A 480 -38.75 13.63 4.03
N ASN A 481 -39.36 14.04 5.11
CA ASN A 481 -40.28 13.23 5.92
C ASN A 481 -41.67 13.33 5.31
N ALA A 482 -41.96 12.45 4.32
CA ALA A 482 -43.10 12.61 3.40
C ALA A 482 -44.46 12.56 4.09
N LEU A 483 -44.56 11.81 5.18
CA LEU A 483 -45.83 11.65 5.95
C LEU A 483 -45.85 12.46 7.27
N GLY A 484 -44.76 13.11 7.62
CA GLY A 484 -44.63 13.91 8.82
C GLY A 484 -44.46 13.14 10.14
N ASP A 485 -44.62 11.83 10.12
CA ASP A 485 -44.58 10.93 11.28
C ASP A 485 -43.30 10.10 11.38
N ASN A 486 -42.32 10.37 10.52
CA ASN A 486 -41.06 9.63 10.35
C ASN A 486 -41.19 8.18 9.80
N SER A 487 -42.36 7.75 9.39
CA SER A 487 -42.58 6.41 8.83
C SER A 487 -42.07 6.30 7.39
N LEU A 488 -42.04 7.42 6.64
CA LEU A 488 -41.49 7.46 5.27
C LEU A 488 -40.53 8.63 5.11
N LYS A 489 -39.23 8.33 4.96
CA LYS A 489 -38.18 9.30 4.67
C LYS A 489 -37.64 9.11 3.27
N VAL A 490 -37.78 10.13 2.43
CA VAL A 490 -37.21 10.18 1.07
C VAL A 490 -35.94 11.05 1.09
N ARG A 491 -34.86 10.53 0.56
CA ARG A 491 -33.59 11.26 0.44
C ARG A 491 -33.08 11.17 -0.98
N GLY A 492 -32.46 12.21 -1.45
CA GLY A 492 -31.87 12.25 -2.79
C GLY A 492 -30.93 13.43 -2.95
N GLY A 493 -30.27 13.46 -4.08
CA GLY A 493 -29.37 14.56 -4.40
C GLY A 493 -28.57 14.30 -5.66
N THR A 494 -27.77 15.29 -6.04
CA THR A 494 -26.86 15.26 -7.17
C THR A 494 -25.64 16.13 -6.88
N GLY A 495 -24.54 15.89 -7.59
CA GLY A 495 -23.33 16.70 -7.43
C GLY A 495 -22.19 16.25 -8.32
N LEU A 496 -21.17 17.08 -8.37
CA LEU A 496 -19.87 16.74 -8.95
C LEU A 496 -18.88 16.42 -7.83
N PHE A 497 -18.13 15.34 -8.02
CA PHE A 497 -17.18 14.84 -7.02
C PHE A 497 -15.81 14.66 -7.66
N SER A 498 -14.77 15.11 -6.96
CA SER A 498 -13.37 14.95 -7.40
C SER A 498 -12.69 13.91 -6.51
N GLY A 499 -12.20 12.84 -7.14
CA GLY A 499 -11.49 11.75 -6.50
C GLY A 499 -9.98 11.97 -6.45
N ARG A 500 -9.29 10.93 -5.97
CA ARG A 500 -7.83 10.81 -5.98
C ARG A 500 -7.37 10.07 -7.23
N ILE A 501 -6.18 10.40 -7.71
CA ILE A 501 -5.47 9.61 -8.69
C ILE A 501 -4.40 8.80 -7.94
N PRO A 502 -4.31 7.47 -8.13
CA PRO A 502 -3.22 6.68 -7.55
C PRO A 502 -1.85 7.21 -7.97
N LEU A 503 -0.96 7.44 -7.00
CA LEU A 503 0.34 8.09 -7.26
C LEU A 503 1.29 7.23 -8.11
N VAL A 504 1.05 5.92 -8.20
CA VAL A 504 1.80 5.00 -9.07
C VAL A 504 1.76 5.43 -10.55
N PHE A 505 0.67 6.06 -11.01
CA PHE A 505 0.59 6.56 -12.38
C PHE A 505 1.59 7.71 -12.64
N PHE A 506 1.82 8.55 -11.64
CA PHE A 506 2.79 9.63 -11.74
C PHE A 506 4.22 9.12 -11.62
N THR A 507 4.54 8.27 -10.63
CA THR A 507 5.91 7.80 -10.43
C THR A 507 6.41 6.88 -11.55
N ASN A 508 5.51 6.24 -12.29
CA ASN A 508 5.87 5.41 -13.44
C ASN A 508 6.53 6.23 -14.58
N MET A 509 6.21 7.51 -14.72
CA MET A 509 6.81 8.34 -15.76
C MET A 509 8.31 8.52 -15.54
N PRO A 510 8.83 9.08 -14.42
CA PRO A 510 10.27 9.22 -14.21
C PRO A 510 10.99 7.86 -14.17
N THR A 511 10.38 6.83 -13.60
CA THR A 511 10.97 5.49 -13.50
C THR A 511 11.24 4.85 -14.87
N ASN A 512 10.30 5.04 -15.83
CA ASN A 512 10.34 4.33 -17.11
C ASN A 512 10.79 5.20 -18.30
N SER A 513 10.86 6.51 -18.14
CA SER A 513 11.29 7.46 -19.19
C SER A 513 12.81 7.60 -19.33
N GLY A 514 13.60 6.82 -18.57
CA GLY A 514 15.06 7.00 -18.53
C GLY A 514 15.50 8.31 -17.87
N SER A 515 14.64 8.89 -16.99
CA SER A 515 14.95 10.16 -16.30
C SER A 515 15.74 9.98 -15.01
N VAL A 516 15.57 8.85 -14.30
CA VAL A 516 16.21 8.62 -13.00
C VAL A 516 17.16 7.42 -12.98
N GLN A 517 16.95 6.44 -13.87
CA GLN A 517 17.71 5.20 -13.91
C GLN A 517 17.86 4.67 -15.33
N TYR A 518 18.91 3.87 -15.53
CA TYR A 518 19.17 3.16 -16.77
C TYR A 518 18.97 1.65 -16.57
N LYS A 519 18.40 0.98 -17.57
CA LYS A 519 18.21 -0.47 -17.60
C LYS A 519 19.00 -1.03 -18.78
N ALA A 520 19.95 -1.92 -18.50
CA ALA A 520 20.67 -2.69 -19.50
C ALA A 520 20.23 -4.14 -19.43
N ALA A 521 20.03 -4.77 -20.60
CA ALA A 521 19.76 -6.19 -20.69
C ALA A 521 20.38 -6.74 -21.98
N LEU A 522 21.12 -7.86 -21.89
CA LEU A 522 21.80 -8.54 -22.97
C LEU A 522 21.35 -10.00 -23.04
N GLY A 523 21.16 -10.53 -24.25
CA GLY A 523 20.65 -11.88 -24.56
C GLY A 523 19.12 -11.95 -24.57
N PRO A 524 18.51 -13.06 -24.99
CA PRO A 524 18.99 -14.18 -25.79
C PRO A 524 18.60 -14.01 -27.25
N SER A 525 19.34 -13.25 -27.99
CA SER A 525 19.18 -13.17 -29.46
C SER A 525 20.09 -14.16 -30.23
N GLY A 526 20.60 -15.17 -29.51
CA GLY A 526 21.48 -16.21 -30.09
C GLY A 526 22.96 -15.92 -29.93
N ASP A 527 23.36 -14.72 -29.58
CA ASP A 527 24.76 -14.36 -29.34
C ASP A 527 25.12 -14.55 -27.86
N LYS A 528 26.33 -15.03 -27.61
CA LYS A 528 26.88 -15.10 -26.25
C LYS A 528 27.05 -13.70 -25.73
N VAL A 529 26.63 -13.48 -24.46
CA VAL A 529 26.86 -12.21 -23.81
C VAL A 529 28.36 -11.96 -23.69
N ASP A 530 28.82 -10.86 -24.28
CA ASP A 530 30.19 -10.41 -24.12
C ASP A 530 30.34 -9.73 -22.75
N MET A 531 30.91 -10.47 -21.79
CA MET A 531 31.13 -10.00 -20.43
C MET A 531 32.23 -8.94 -20.33
N SER A 532 33.06 -8.74 -21.37
CA SER A 532 34.14 -7.74 -21.37
C SER A 532 33.59 -6.29 -21.33
N ASN A 533 32.33 -6.09 -21.73
CA ASN A 533 31.66 -4.80 -21.70
C ASN A 533 31.00 -4.45 -20.35
N PHE A 534 31.16 -5.31 -19.34
CA PHE A 534 30.63 -5.10 -17.98
C PHE A 534 31.73 -4.84 -16.93
N ALA A 535 32.97 -4.61 -17.34
CA ALA A 535 34.07 -4.31 -16.44
C ALA A 535 34.12 -2.81 -16.05
#